data_b096c988150f4622ba62778e44ba1848
#
_entry.id   b096c988150f4622ba62778e44ba1848
#
_cell.length_a   1.000
_cell.length_b   1.000
_cell.length_c   1.000
_cell.angle_alpha   90.00
_cell.angle_beta   90.00
_cell.angle_gamma   90.00
#
_symmetry.space_group_name_H-M   'P 1'
#
loop_
_entity.id
_entity.type
_entity.pdbx_description
1 polymer ?
#
loop_
_entity_poly.entity_id
_entity_poly.type
_entity_poly.pdbx_seq_one_letter_code
_entity_poly.pdbx_strand_id
1 'polypeptide(L)'
;MKRGKKYVEAAKAIDRGTLYDVADAVALVKKTAVAKFDETIEAHIRTGCDGRHADQQIRGAVVLPHGTGKKVRILVFAKDAKAEEAKAAGADFVGGDELIPKIQNENWFEFDVVVATPDMMGVVGRLGRVLGPKGLMPNPKAGTVTMDVTKAVNDIKAGKIEYRLDKTNIIHVPIGKASFTEEQLTDNFNTLIDAITKAKPSAAKGQYYRSVTITPTMGPGVKLNTAKFL
;
A
#
# COMPACT_ATOMS: atom_id res chain seq x y z
N MET A 1 28.83 -0.50 3.05
CA MET A 1 28.50 -0.69 1.63
C MET A 1 28.66 0.64 0.90
N LYS A 2 29.43 0.70 -0.19
CA LYS A 2 29.59 1.94 -0.98
C LYS A 2 28.31 2.21 -1.77
N ARG A 3 27.71 3.38 -1.63
CA ARG A 3 26.52 3.79 -2.41
C ARG A 3 26.94 4.32 -3.79
N GLY A 4 26.06 4.20 -4.78
CA GLY A 4 26.32 4.68 -6.14
C GLY A 4 26.48 6.21 -6.20
N LYS A 5 27.22 6.70 -7.21
CA LYS A 5 27.52 8.13 -7.38
C LYS A 5 26.25 9.01 -7.40
N LYS A 6 25.22 8.62 -8.17
CA LYS A 6 23.95 9.36 -8.25
C LYS A 6 23.23 9.48 -6.91
N TYR A 7 23.20 8.38 -6.11
CA TYR A 7 22.63 8.44 -4.77
C TYR A 7 23.39 9.39 -3.85
N VAL A 8 24.73 9.38 -3.90
CA VAL A 8 25.56 10.26 -3.07
C VAL A 8 25.34 11.73 -3.45
N GLU A 9 25.18 12.02 -4.73
CA GLU A 9 24.88 13.36 -5.24
C GLU A 9 23.47 13.80 -4.78
N ALA A 10 22.46 12.99 -4.99
CA ALA A 10 21.10 13.27 -4.53
C ALA A 10 21.02 13.47 -3.01
N ALA A 11 21.80 12.70 -2.23
CA ALA A 11 21.83 12.82 -0.78
C ALA A 11 22.44 14.13 -0.27
N LYS A 12 23.24 14.84 -1.07
CA LYS A 12 23.79 16.17 -0.71
C LYS A 12 22.71 17.26 -0.68
N ALA A 13 21.60 17.06 -1.41
CA ALA A 13 20.47 17.99 -1.43
C ALA A 13 19.61 17.93 -0.16
N ILE A 14 19.81 16.92 0.70
CA ILE A 14 19.00 16.69 1.89
C ILE A 14 19.85 16.85 3.14
N ASP A 15 19.48 17.77 4.00
CA ASP A 15 20.05 17.85 5.35
C ASP A 15 19.38 16.79 6.25
N ARG A 16 20.15 15.85 6.77
CA ARG A 16 19.67 14.77 7.63
C ARG A 16 19.29 15.20 9.03
N GLY A 17 19.77 16.37 9.47
CA GLY A 17 19.46 16.95 10.76
C GLY A 17 18.12 17.67 10.78
N THR A 18 17.66 18.11 9.62
CA THR A 18 16.42 18.91 9.47
C THR A 18 15.21 18.01 9.32
N LEU A 19 14.11 18.39 9.96
CA LEU A 19 12.77 17.82 9.77
C LEU A 19 11.99 18.76 8.84
N TYR A 20 11.57 18.24 7.70
CA TYR A 20 10.93 19.01 6.64
C TYR A 20 9.42 19.03 6.79
N ASP A 21 8.78 20.05 6.28
CA ASP A 21 7.34 20.09 6.06
C ASP A 21 6.96 19.19 4.87
N VAL A 22 5.68 18.80 4.79
CA VAL A 22 5.23 17.84 3.76
C VAL A 22 5.49 18.36 2.35
N ALA A 23 5.15 19.62 2.08
CA ALA A 23 5.35 20.23 0.75
C ALA A 23 6.84 20.27 0.35
N ASP A 24 7.71 20.72 1.26
CA ASP A 24 9.17 20.80 1.02
C ASP A 24 9.77 19.40 0.84
N ALA A 25 9.31 18.42 1.63
CA ALA A 25 9.78 17.05 1.52
C ALA A 25 9.37 16.41 0.20
N VAL A 26 8.14 16.63 -0.27
CA VAL A 26 7.65 16.16 -1.57
C VAL A 26 8.47 16.77 -2.71
N ALA A 27 8.72 18.08 -2.68
CA ALA A 27 9.56 18.76 -3.68
C ALA A 27 10.98 18.18 -3.71
N LEU A 28 11.60 17.96 -2.52
CA LEU A 28 12.93 17.35 -2.40
C LEU A 28 12.96 15.91 -2.91
N VAL A 29 11.96 15.10 -2.59
CA VAL A 29 11.86 13.70 -3.03
C VAL A 29 11.76 13.62 -4.55
N LYS A 30 10.94 14.46 -5.18
CA LYS A 30 10.87 14.55 -6.65
C LYS A 30 12.20 14.95 -7.29
N LYS A 31 12.89 15.92 -6.71
CA LYS A 31 14.22 16.37 -7.17
C LYS A 31 15.29 15.29 -7.02
N THR A 32 15.16 14.40 -6.03
CA THR A 32 16.11 13.32 -5.73
C THR A 32 15.74 11.97 -6.36
N ALA A 33 14.66 11.88 -7.11
CA ALA A 33 14.30 10.75 -7.95
C ALA A 33 15.18 10.76 -9.21
N VAL A 34 16.28 10.01 -9.19
CA VAL A 34 17.36 10.06 -10.22
C VAL A 34 17.39 8.85 -11.15
N ALA A 35 16.44 7.92 -11.01
CA ALA A 35 16.37 6.75 -11.88
C ALA A 35 15.87 7.11 -13.28
N LYS A 36 16.09 6.19 -14.24
CA LYS A 36 15.63 6.35 -15.63
C LYS A 36 14.18 5.90 -15.84
N PHE A 37 13.55 5.36 -14.82
CA PHE A 37 12.15 4.93 -14.82
C PHE A 37 11.32 5.83 -13.89
N ASP A 38 10.02 5.80 -14.03
CA ASP A 38 9.10 6.54 -13.15
C ASP A 38 9.08 5.90 -11.75
N GLU A 39 9.88 6.47 -10.85
CA GLU A 39 10.08 5.96 -9.49
C GLU A 39 8.77 6.03 -8.69
N THR A 40 8.57 5.04 -7.84
CA THR A 40 7.49 5.09 -6.84
C THR A 40 7.94 5.94 -5.66
N ILE A 41 7.08 6.85 -5.23
CA ILE A 41 7.27 7.59 -3.98
C ILE A 41 6.55 6.84 -2.87
N GLU A 42 7.29 6.54 -1.80
CA GLU A 42 6.83 5.72 -0.69
C GLU A 42 6.88 6.50 0.63
N ALA A 43 5.90 6.27 1.48
CA ALA A 43 5.89 6.76 2.85
C ALA A 43 6.23 5.61 3.82
N HIS A 44 7.16 5.87 4.72
CA HIS A 44 7.57 4.95 5.78
C HIS A 44 7.28 5.59 7.13
N ILE A 45 6.31 5.05 7.84
CA ILE A 45 5.73 5.63 9.05
C ILE A 45 6.05 4.71 10.22
N ARG A 46 7.01 5.11 11.06
CA ARG A 46 7.31 4.40 12.30
C ARG A 46 6.36 4.85 13.39
N THR A 47 5.58 3.91 13.89
CA THR A 47 4.61 4.17 14.96
C THR A 47 5.17 3.84 16.35
N GLY A 48 4.49 4.33 17.38
CA GLY A 48 4.75 3.97 18.77
C GLY A 48 4.04 2.70 19.23
N CYS A 49 3.30 2.02 18.32
CA CYS A 49 2.63 0.76 18.63
C CYS A 49 3.63 -0.40 18.68
N ASP A 50 3.30 -1.45 19.42
CA ASP A 50 4.03 -2.72 19.42
C ASP A 50 3.25 -3.77 18.62
N GLY A 51 3.71 -4.05 17.39
CA GLY A 51 3.09 -5.01 16.48
C GLY A 51 3.09 -6.47 16.95
N ARG A 52 3.75 -6.78 18.08
CA ARG A 52 3.70 -8.11 18.70
C ARG A 52 2.38 -8.35 19.45
N HIS A 53 1.72 -7.28 19.88
CA HIS A 53 0.44 -7.34 20.55
C HIS A 53 -0.69 -7.21 19.55
N ALA A 54 -1.65 -8.13 19.59
CA ALA A 54 -2.76 -8.18 18.62
C ALA A 54 -3.66 -6.94 18.69
N ASP A 55 -3.80 -6.34 19.87
CA ASP A 55 -4.58 -5.11 20.15
C ASP A 55 -3.89 -3.82 19.66
N GLN A 56 -2.58 -3.89 19.37
CA GLN A 56 -1.79 -2.79 18.82
C GLN A 56 -1.45 -2.95 17.33
N GLN A 57 -1.94 -4.01 16.71
CA GLN A 57 -1.75 -4.22 15.27
C GLN A 57 -2.62 -3.28 14.46
N ILE A 58 -1.96 -2.45 13.63
CA ILE A 58 -2.62 -1.55 12.68
C ILE A 58 -2.66 -2.26 11.33
N ARG A 59 -3.87 -2.43 10.80
CA ARG A 59 -4.12 -2.93 9.45
C ARG A 59 -5.40 -2.32 8.92
N GLY A 60 -5.35 -1.79 7.70
CA GLY A 60 -6.52 -1.20 7.05
C GLY A 60 -6.29 -0.97 5.57
N ALA A 61 -7.23 -0.30 4.95
CA ALA A 61 -7.13 0.13 3.57
C ALA A 61 -7.58 1.59 3.45
N VAL A 62 -7.03 2.29 2.48
CA VAL A 62 -7.41 3.66 2.13
C VAL A 62 -7.45 3.80 0.62
N VAL A 63 -8.41 4.57 0.12
CA VAL A 63 -8.48 4.94 -1.29
C VAL A 63 -7.76 6.29 -1.43
N LEU A 64 -6.70 6.32 -2.24
CA LEU A 64 -5.95 7.55 -2.50
C LEU A 64 -6.69 8.38 -3.55
N PRO A 65 -6.86 9.70 -3.34
CA PRO A 65 -7.59 10.57 -4.27
C PRO A 65 -7.07 10.54 -5.71
N HIS A 66 -5.75 10.45 -5.86
CA HIS A 66 -5.08 10.44 -7.16
C HIS A 66 -4.54 9.05 -7.54
N GLY A 67 -4.91 8.01 -6.77
CA GLY A 67 -4.40 6.65 -6.98
C GLY A 67 -2.90 6.51 -6.73
N THR A 68 -2.33 5.38 -7.14
CA THR A 68 -0.89 5.08 -7.00
C THR A 68 -0.11 5.24 -8.30
N GLY A 69 -0.78 5.47 -9.44
CA GLY A 69 -0.17 5.50 -10.78
C GLY A 69 0.25 4.12 -11.31
N LYS A 70 -0.09 3.03 -10.60
CA LYS A 70 0.13 1.66 -11.05
C LYS A 70 -1.18 1.09 -11.62
N LYS A 71 -1.13 0.50 -12.81
CA LYS A 71 -2.22 -0.32 -13.33
C LYS A 71 -2.22 -1.65 -12.57
N VAL A 72 -3.28 -1.90 -11.82
CA VAL A 72 -3.43 -3.09 -10.97
C VAL A 72 -4.26 -4.12 -11.72
N ARG A 73 -3.76 -5.35 -11.82
CA ARG A 73 -4.50 -6.50 -12.38
C ARG A 73 -5.23 -7.20 -11.25
N ILE A 74 -6.53 -7.34 -11.39
CA ILE A 74 -7.42 -7.81 -10.33
C ILE A 74 -7.91 -9.22 -10.66
N LEU A 75 -7.67 -10.17 -9.76
CA LEU A 75 -8.26 -11.50 -9.77
C LEU A 75 -9.45 -11.55 -8.80
N VAL A 76 -10.59 -11.99 -9.27
CA VAL A 76 -11.79 -12.15 -8.44
C VAL A 76 -12.19 -13.62 -8.35
N PHE A 77 -12.28 -14.11 -7.12
CA PHE A 77 -12.90 -15.41 -6.82
C PHE A 77 -14.37 -15.21 -6.49
N ALA A 78 -15.24 -15.56 -7.42
CA ALA A 78 -16.69 -15.47 -7.28
C ALA A 78 -17.38 -16.54 -8.10
N LYS A 79 -18.61 -16.89 -7.71
CA LYS A 79 -19.47 -17.85 -8.41
C LYS A 79 -20.66 -17.16 -9.06
N ASP A 80 -21.22 -17.79 -10.07
CA ASP A 80 -22.49 -17.44 -10.72
C ASP A 80 -22.64 -15.94 -11.03
N ALA A 81 -23.73 -15.33 -10.59
CA ALA A 81 -24.04 -13.91 -10.83
C ALA A 81 -22.94 -12.97 -10.34
N LYS A 82 -22.22 -13.28 -9.24
CA LYS A 82 -21.13 -12.45 -8.74
C LYS A 82 -19.89 -12.47 -9.65
N ALA A 83 -19.69 -13.54 -10.38
CA ALA A 83 -18.63 -13.62 -11.40
C ALA A 83 -18.95 -12.70 -12.60
N GLU A 84 -20.23 -12.62 -12.99
CA GLU A 84 -20.65 -11.70 -14.06
C GLU A 84 -20.56 -10.25 -13.62
N GLU A 85 -20.99 -9.91 -12.40
CA GLU A 85 -20.80 -8.58 -11.80
C GLU A 85 -19.32 -8.18 -11.78
N ALA A 86 -18.40 -9.10 -11.41
CA ALA A 86 -16.96 -8.84 -11.41
C ALA A 86 -16.43 -8.54 -12.81
N LYS A 87 -16.86 -9.29 -13.82
CA LYS A 87 -16.48 -9.04 -15.21
C LYS A 87 -17.01 -7.69 -15.70
N ALA A 88 -18.27 -7.37 -15.39
CA ALA A 88 -18.88 -6.09 -15.74
C ALA A 88 -18.17 -4.90 -15.07
N ALA A 89 -17.69 -5.05 -13.83
CA ALA A 89 -16.87 -4.06 -13.14
C ALA A 89 -15.44 -3.95 -13.72
N GLY A 90 -15.08 -4.87 -14.63
CA GLY A 90 -13.81 -4.88 -15.35
C GLY A 90 -12.67 -5.55 -14.58
N ALA A 91 -12.93 -6.57 -13.77
CA ALA A 91 -11.87 -7.42 -13.24
C ALA A 91 -11.11 -8.10 -14.40
N ASP A 92 -9.77 -8.21 -14.27
CA ASP A 92 -8.93 -8.78 -15.32
C ASP A 92 -9.09 -10.30 -15.41
N PHE A 93 -9.25 -10.93 -14.25
CA PHE A 93 -9.44 -12.37 -14.13
C PHE A 93 -10.60 -12.67 -13.16
N VAL A 94 -11.50 -13.54 -13.58
CA VAL A 94 -12.63 -13.95 -12.74
C VAL A 94 -12.81 -15.47 -12.87
N GLY A 95 -12.96 -16.14 -11.74
CA GLY A 95 -13.22 -17.58 -11.73
C GLY A 95 -13.44 -18.13 -10.32
N GLY A 96 -13.62 -19.44 -10.26
CA GLY A 96 -13.88 -20.20 -9.05
C GLY A 96 -12.79 -21.22 -8.76
N ASP A 97 -13.23 -22.47 -8.52
CA ASP A 97 -12.36 -23.58 -8.13
C ASP A 97 -11.33 -23.95 -9.21
N GLU A 98 -11.62 -23.67 -10.47
CA GLU A 98 -10.75 -23.95 -11.63
C GLU A 98 -9.44 -23.16 -11.62
N LEU A 99 -9.39 -22.03 -10.94
CA LEU A 99 -8.18 -21.22 -10.84
C LEU A 99 -7.18 -21.75 -9.81
N ILE A 100 -7.62 -22.61 -8.88
CA ILE A 100 -6.77 -23.15 -7.83
C ILE A 100 -5.61 -23.96 -8.38
N PRO A 101 -5.84 -25.00 -9.23
CA PRO A 101 -4.75 -25.78 -9.79
C PRO A 101 -3.81 -24.91 -10.64
N LYS A 102 -4.32 -23.88 -11.33
CA LYS A 102 -3.51 -22.98 -12.13
C LYS A 102 -2.54 -22.18 -11.25
N ILE A 103 -3.01 -21.64 -10.12
CA ILE A 103 -2.16 -20.88 -9.18
C ILE A 103 -1.19 -21.83 -8.46
N GLN A 104 -1.65 -23.01 -8.03
CA GLN A 104 -0.89 -23.92 -7.19
C GLN A 104 0.16 -24.72 -7.96
N ASN A 105 -0.21 -25.24 -9.15
CA ASN A 105 0.63 -26.15 -9.93
C ASN A 105 1.44 -25.43 -11.01
N GLU A 106 0.85 -24.42 -11.66
CA GLU A 106 1.50 -23.69 -12.74
C GLU A 106 2.23 -22.42 -12.26
N ASN A 107 2.16 -22.08 -10.97
CA ASN A 107 2.72 -20.84 -10.39
C ASN A 107 2.26 -19.58 -11.14
N TRP A 108 0.98 -19.54 -11.51
CA TRP A 108 0.41 -18.40 -12.22
C TRP A 108 0.10 -17.25 -11.26
N PHE A 109 0.77 -16.09 -11.44
CA PHE A 109 0.65 -14.88 -10.62
C PHE A 109 0.60 -13.63 -11.48
N GLU A 110 -0.14 -13.65 -12.57
CA GLU A 110 -0.31 -12.49 -13.45
C GLU A 110 -1.30 -11.45 -12.91
N PHE A 111 -1.53 -11.44 -11.61
CA PHE A 111 -2.42 -10.53 -10.90
C PHE A 111 -1.69 -9.86 -9.74
N ASP A 112 -2.14 -8.66 -9.38
CA ASP A 112 -1.54 -7.83 -8.32
C ASP A 112 -2.41 -7.78 -7.06
N VAL A 113 -3.73 -7.97 -7.19
CA VAL A 113 -4.68 -7.99 -6.06
C VAL A 113 -5.68 -9.13 -6.27
N VAL A 114 -6.05 -9.78 -5.17
CA VAL A 114 -7.08 -10.82 -5.14
C VAL A 114 -8.27 -10.34 -4.33
N VAL A 115 -9.46 -10.42 -4.92
CA VAL A 115 -10.75 -10.20 -4.26
C VAL A 115 -11.48 -11.54 -4.19
N ALA A 116 -12.17 -11.80 -3.11
CA ALA A 116 -12.96 -13.01 -2.95
C ALA A 116 -14.30 -12.72 -2.30
N THR A 117 -15.34 -13.43 -2.72
CA THR A 117 -16.59 -13.47 -1.97
C THR A 117 -16.43 -14.36 -0.72
N PRO A 118 -17.16 -14.10 0.37
CA PRO A 118 -17.02 -14.86 1.62
C PRO A 118 -17.23 -16.37 1.46
N ASP A 119 -18.13 -16.78 0.57
CA ASP A 119 -18.39 -18.17 0.23
C ASP A 119 -17.20 -18.87 -0.46
N MET A 120 -16.40 -18.12 -1.23
CA MET A 120 -15.20 -18.65 -1.86
C MET A 120 -13.98 -18.71 -0.93
N MET A 121 -14.04 -18.11 0.26
CA MET A 121 -12.89 -18.08 1.18
C MET A 121 -12.47 -19.48 1.67
N GLY A 122 -13.39 -20.44 1.76
CA GLY A 122 -13.06 -21.83 2.08
C GLY A 122 -12.17 -22.48 1.02
N VAL A 123 -12.39 -22.12 -0.23
CA VAL A 123 -11.62 -22.58 -1.40
C VAL A 123 -10.29 -21.85 -1.49
N VAL A 124 -10.32 -20.53 -1.43
CA VAL A 124 -9.13 -19.65 -1.46
C VAL A 124 -8.19 -19.93 -0.28
N GLY A 125 -8.73 -20.39 0.86
CA GLY A 125 -7.95 -20.78 2.03
C GLY A 125 -6.91 -21.88 1.73
N ARG A 126 -7.17 -22.76 0.77
CA ARG A 126 -6.21 -23.79 0.31
C ARG A 126 -4.96 -23.16 -0.33
N LEU A 127 -5.09 -21.96 -0.91
CA LEU A 127 -4.00 -21.20 -1.49
C LEU A 127 -3.21 -20.38 -0.45
N GLY A 128 -3.59 -20.42 0.83
CA GLY A 128 -2.99 -19.58 1.88
C GLY A 128 -1.47 -19.73 2.00
N ARG A 129 -0.93 -20.95 1.79
CA ARG A 129 0.52 -21.20 1.79
C ARG A 129 1.26 -20.54 0.62
N VAL A 130 0.55 -20.27 -0.46
CA VAL A 130 1.12 -19.70 -1.70
C VAL A 130 0.86 -18.19 -1.77
N LEU A 131 -0.38 -17.74 -1.53
CA LEU A 131 -0.79 -16.34 -1.58
C LEU A 131 -0.32 -15.54 -0.35
N GLY A 132 -0.26 -16.20 0.82
CA GLY A 132 0.11 -15.54 2.09
C GLY A 132 1.50 -14.89 2.07
N PRO A 133 2.58 -15.62 1.74
CA PRO A 133 3.93 -15.05 1.66
C PRO A 133 4.08 -13.94 0.62
N LYS A 134 3.26 -13.96 -0.44
CA LYS A 134 3.25 -12.95 -1.49
C LYS A 134 2.40 -11.71 -1.15
N GLY A 135 1.70 -11.72 -0.01
CA GLY A 135 0.80 -10.63 0.38
C GLY A 135 -0.50 -10.54 -0.45
N LEU A 136 -0.83 -11.59 -1.22
CA LEU A 136 -1.99 -11.63 -2.13
C LEU A 136 -3.24 -12.26 -1.49
N MET A 137 -3.16 -12.70 -0.23
CA MET A 137 -4.30 -13.36 0.43
C MET A 137 -5.40 -12.35 0.75
N PRO A 138 -6.64 -12.56 0.27
CA PRO A 138 -7.77 -11.68 0.58
C PRO A 138 -8.02 -11.56 2.08
N ASN A 139 -8.42 -10.36 2.52
CA ASN A 139 -8.65 -10.08 3.93
C ASN A 139 -9.86 -9.13 4.11
N PRO A 140 -10.79 -9.45 5.05
CA PRO A 140 -11.94 -8.59 5.34
C PRO A 140 -11.54 -7.18 5.81
N LYS A 141 -10.45 -7.05 6.59
CA LYS A 141 -9.96 -5.74 7.09
C LYS A 141 -9.45 -4.84 5.97
N ALA A 142 -8.92 -5.42 4.89
CA ALA A 142 -8.53 -4.69 3.68
C ALA A 142 -9.70 -4.44 2.73
N GLY A 143 -10.87 -5.04 3.01
CA GLY A 143 -12.05 -4.95 2.17
C GLY A 143 -11.88 -5.70 0.83
N THR A 144 -11.01 -6.72 0.79
CA THR A 144 -10.82 -7.62 -0.35
C THR A 144 -11.62 -8.90 -0.21
N VAL A 145 -12.30 -9.11 0.93
CA VAL A 145 -13.34 -10.14 1.12
C VAL A 145 -14.67 -9.41 1.30
N THR A 146 -15.53 -9.46 0.30
CA THR A 146 -16.80 -8.72 0.29
C THR A 146 -17.84 -9.37 -0.62
N MET A 147 -19.13 -9.16 -0.32
CA MET A 147 -20.25 -9.51 -1.20
C MET A 147 -20.45 -8.46 -2.32
N ASP A 148 -20.01 -7.21 -2.11
CA ASP A 148 -20.06 -6.14 -3.12
C ASP A 148 -18.77 -6.11 -3.92
N VAL A 149 -18.70 -7.01 -4.89
CA VAL A 149 -17.54 -7.20 -5.76
C VAL A 149 -17.34 -5.98 -6.66
N THR A 150 -18.40 -5.39 -7.16
CA THR A 150 -18.36 -4.22 -8.05
C THR A 150 -17.67 -3.04 -7.38
N LYS A 151 -18.09 -2.73 -6.15
CA LYS A 151 -17.47 -1.66 -5.36
C LYS A 151 -16.00 -1.94 -5.08
N ALA A 152 -15.67 -3.18 -4.67
CA ALA A 152 -14.29 -3.54 -4.37
C ALA A 152 -13.38 -3.39 -5.59
N VAL A 153 -13.80 -3.84 -6.77
CA VAL A 153 -13.04 -3.71 -8.01
C VAL A 153 -12.85 -2.23 -8.38
N ASN A 154 -13.91 -1.42 -8.28
CA ASN A 154 -13.84 0.02 -8.57
C ASN A 154 -12.92 0.76 -7.60
N ASP A 155 -13.01 0.48 -6.29
CA ASP A 155 -12.13 1.06 -5.27
C ASP A 155 -10.65 0.73 -5.55
N ILE A 156 -10.35 -0.54 -5.89
CA ILE A 156 -8.97 -0.97 -6.20
C ILE A 156 -8.45 -0.25 -7.44
N LYS A 157 -9.27 -0.12 -8.48
CA LYS A 157 -8.93 0.63 -9.69
C LYS A 157 -8.76 2.13 -9.43
N ALA A 158 -9.55 2.68 -8.50
CA ALA A 158 -9.41 4.07 -8.05
C ALA A 158 -8.14 4.31 -7.22
N GLY A 159 -7.41 3.26 -6.84
CA GLY A 159 -6.16 3.38 -6.09
C GLY A 159 -6.27 3.05 -4.62
N LYS A 160 -7.14 2.10 -4.27
CA LYS A 160 -7.19 1.54 -2.91
C LYS A 160 -5.89 0.79 -2.61
N ILE A 161 -5.26 1.17 -1.51
CA ILE A 161 -4.06 0.52 -1.00
C ILE A 161 -4.31 -0.07 0.38
N GLU A 162 -3.65 -1.19 0.67
CA GLU A 162 -3.63 -1.77 2.00
C GLU A 162 -2.40 -1.26 2.76
N TYR A 163 -2.57 -0.94 4.04
CA TYR A 163 -1.47 -0.67 4.95
C TYR A 163 -1.48 -1.63 6.13
N ARG A 164 -0.30 -2.04 6.55
CA ARG A 164 -0.09 -2.96 7.66
C ARG A 164 1.16 -2.61 8.43
N LEU A 165 1.06 -2.69 9.76
CA LEU A 165 2.21 -2.58 10.65
C LEU A 165 3.10 -3.82 10.50
N ASP A 166 4.39 -3.62 10.27
CA ASP A 166 5.38 -4.68 10.20
C ASP A 166 5.92 -5.08 11.60
N LYS A 167 6.84 -6.03 11.64
CA LYS A 167 7.47 -6.51 12.88
C LYS A 167 8.38 -5.46 13.54
N THR A 168 8.78 -4.43 12.80
CA THR A 168 9.62 -3.33 13.27
C THR A 168 8.81 -2.08 13.65
N ASN A 169 7.48 -2.22 13.66
CA ASN A 169 6.51 -1.18 13.98
C ASN A 169 6.51 -0.03 12.95
N ILE A 170 6.76 -0.38 11.69
CA ILE A 170 6.75 0.55 10.57
C ILE A 170 5.64 0.17 9.58
N ILE A 171 4.96 1.17 9.03
CA ILE A 171 4.03 1.04 7.93
C ILE A 171 4.72 1.53 6.68
N HIS A 172 4.75 0.72 5.63
CA HIS A 172 5.35 1.02 4.33
C HIS A 172 4.25 1.08 3.28
N VAL A 173 4.08 2.23 2.61
CA VAL A 173 2.97 2.46 1.69
C VAL A 173 3.42 3.34 0.51
N PRO A 174 3.10 2.96 -0.74
CA PRO A 174 3.29 3.84 -1.90
C PRO A 174 2.24 4.96 -1.88
N ILE A 175 2.67 6.20 -2.13
CA ILE A 175 1.78 7.38 -2.20
C ILE A 175 1.62 7.93 -3.61
N GLY A 176 2.38 7.42 -4.58
CA GLY A 176 2.28 7.82 -5.99
C GLY A 176 3.55 7.58 -6.76
N LYS A 177 3.66 8.22 -7.91
CA LYS A 177 4.81 8.16 -8.81
C LYS A 177 5.54 9.51 -8.84
N ALA A 178 6.82 9.49 -9.21
CA ALA A 178 7.62 10.70 -9.38
C ALA A 178 7.05 11.63 -10.46
N SER A 179 6.31 11.08 -11.42
CA SER A 179 5.58 11.83 -12.46
C SER A 179 4.38 12.63 -11.93
N PHE A 180 3.85 12.30 -10.75
CA PHE A 180 2.74 13.05 -10.14
C PHE A 180 3.15 14.48 -9.80
N THR A 181 2.17 15.39 -9.74
CA THR A 181 2.40 16.75 -9.24
C THR A 181 2.68 16.74 -7.74
N GLU A 182 3.27 17.81 -7.23
CA GLU A 182 3.53 17.96 -5.79
C GLU A 182 2.23 17.99 -4.98
N GLU A 183 1.20 18.63 -5.52
CA GLU A 183 -0.14 18.67 -4.94
C GLU A 183 -0.74 17.28 -4.82
N GLN A 184 -0.72 16.49 -5.90
CA GLN A 184 -1.25 15.13 -5.91
C GLN A 184 -0.57 14.22 -4.88
N LEU A 185 0.76 14.31 -4.75
CA LEU A 185 1.52 13.54 -3.75
C LEU A 185 1.20 13.99 -2.33
N THR A 186 1.02 15.29 -2.13
CA THR A 186 0.67 15.88 -0.83
C THR A 186 -0.73 15.45 -0.40
N ASP A 187 -1.71 15.50 -1.30
CA ASP A 187 -3.09 15.07 -1.03
C ASP A 187 -3.17 13.57 -0.69
N ASN A 188 -2.47 12.74 -1.49
CA ASN A 188 -2.38 11.31 -1.22
C ASN A 188 -1.74 11.04 0.14
N PHE A 189 -0.66 11.74 0.47
CA PHE A 189 0.04 11.61 1.75
C PHE A 189 -0.86 12.03 2.93
N ASN A 190 -1.54 13.17 2.84
CA ASN A 190 -2.43 13.67 3.88
C ASN A 190 -3.59 12.68 4.12
N THR A 191 -4.22 12.20 3.04
CA THR A 191 -5.28 11.18 3.12
C THR A 191 -4.80 9.90 3.81
N LEU A 192 -3.57 9.46 3.53
CA LEU A 192 -2.95 8.31 4.18
C LEU A 192 -2.71 8.56 5.68
N ILE A 193 -2.15 9.72 6.05
CA ILE A 193 -1.89 10.09 7.46
C ILE A 193 -3.21 10.15 8.25
N ASP A 194 -4.25 10.76 7.69
CA ASP A 194 -5.57 10.84 8.31
C ASP A 194 -6.16 9.44 8.57
N ALA A 195 -6.05 8.54 7.58
CA ALA A 195 -6.52 7.17 7.72
C ALA A 195 -5.77 6.41 8.83
N ILE A 196 -4.43 6.56 8.91
CA ILE A 196 -3.59 5.94 9.94
C ILE A 196 -3.86 6.56 11.32
N THR A 197 -4.10 7.87 11.40
CA THR A 197 -4.46 8.56 12.65
C THR A 197 -5.79 8.03 13.19
N LYS A 198 -6.81 7.89 12.32
CA LYS A 198 -8.12 7.31 12.69
C LYS A 198 -8.01 5.85 13.11
N ALA A 199 -7.04 5.11 12.57
CA ALA A 199 -6.79 3.71 12.91
C ALA A 199 -5.93 3.52 14.19
N LYS A 200 -5.59 4.59 14.90
CA LYS A 200 -4.79 4.53 16.14
C LYS A 200 -5.49 3.65 17.18
N PRO A 201 -4.84 2.57 17.64
CA PRO A 201 -5.39 1.72 18.70
C PRO A 201 -5.48 2.49 20.03
N SER A 202 -6.52 2.25 20.80
CA SER A 202 -6.69 2.83 22.15
C SER A 202 -5.58 2.39 23.13
N ALA A 203 -5.02 1.20 22.91
CA ALA A 203 -3.89 0.64 23.65
C ALA A 203 -2.55 1.35 23.38
N ALA A 204 -2.45 2.14 22.30
CA ALA A 204 -1.23 2.86 21.95
C ALA A 204 -1.04 4.09 22.84
N LYS A 205 -0.09 4.01 23.80
CA LYS A 205 0.25 5.09 24.72
C LYS A 205 1.47 5.88 24.22
N GLY A 206 1.53 7.17 24.57
CA GLY A 206 2.64 8.04 24.23
C GLY A 206 2.63 8.54 22.79
N GLN A 207 3.81 8.84 22.25
CA GLN A 207 3.96 9.40 20.90
C GLN A 207 3.60 8.37 19.84
N TYR A 208 2.54 8.67 19.06
CA TYR A 208 2.05 7.76 18.02
C TYR A 208 2.98 7.73 16.79
N TYR A 209 3.33 8.88 16.24
CA TYR A 209 4.28 8.99 15.15
C TYR A 209 5.69 9.22 15.68
N ARG A 210 6.55 8.19 15.67
CA ARG A 210 7.95 8.30 16.08
C ARG A 210 8.82 8.92 15.00
N SER A 211 8.61 8.52 13.76
CA SER A 211 9.25 9.13 12.59
C SER A 211 8.44 8.85 11.34
N VAL A 212 8.41 9.80 10.44
CA VAL A 212 7.80 9.69 9.12
C VAL A 212 8.84 10.09 8.09
N THR A 213 9.00 9.28 7.05
CA THR A 213 9.99 9.50 5.99
C THR A 213 9.32 9.25 4.65
N ILE A 214 9.52 10.14 3.69
CA ILE A 214 9.12 9.94 2.29
C ILE A 214 10.39 9.67 1.48
N THR A 215 10.34 8.71 0.57
CA THR A 215 11.49 8.32 -0.25
C THR A 215 11.09 7.93 -1.66
N PRO A 216 11.89 8.24 -2.69
CA PRO A 216 11.73 7.64 -4.00
C PRO A 216 12.40 6.26 -4.00
N THR A 217 12.06 5.40 -4.96
CA THR A 217 12.54 4.00 -5.01
C THR A 217 14.07 3.87 -4.91
N MET A 218 14.81 4.71 -5.62
CA MET A 218 16.28 4.63 -5.69
C MET A 218 17.00 5.79 -5.01
N GLY A 219 16.26 6.76 -4.47
CA GLY A 219 16.82 7.96 -3.86
C GLY A 219 16.91 7.89 -2.33
N PRO A 220 17.42 8.96 -1.71
CA PRO A 220 17.49 9.10 -0.26
C PRO A 220 16.13 9.46 0.34
N GLY A 221 15.89 9.04 1.59
CA GLY A 221 14.67 9.39 2.33
C GLY A 221 14.77 10.78 2.97
N VAL A 222 13.65 11.51 2.93
CA VAL A 222 13.45 12.83 3.53
C VAL A 222 12.57 12.67 4.78
N LYS A 223 13.07 13.12 5.93
CA LYS A 223 12.36 13.02 7.20
C LYS A 223 11.37 14.17 7.36
N LEU A 224 10.16 13.85 7.80
CA LEU A 224 9.10 14.82 8.05
C LEU A 224 9.02 15.25 9.52
N ASN A 225 8.52 16.45 9.74
CA ASN A 225 8.18 16.96 11.07
C ASN A 225 6.86 16.32 11.55
N THR A 226 6.98 15.36 12.45
CA THR A 226 5.82 14.60 12.97
C THR A 226 4.94 15.41 13.95
N ALA A 227 5.42 16.53 14.48
CA ALA A 227 4.64 17.37 15.39
C ALA A 227 3.39 17.99 14.72
N LYS A 228 3.37 18.07 13.39
CA LYS A 228 2.24 18.60 12.61
C LYS A 228 1.14 17.58 12.31
N PHE A 229 1.32 16.30 12.68
CA PHE A 229 0.35 15.21 12.41
C PHE A 229 -0.48 14.84 13.66
N LEU A 230 -0.38 15.59 14.72
CA LEU A 230 -1.09 15.39 16.00
C LEU A 230 -2.40 16.18 16.03
#